data_14d8a02ae21ea95e85edf66bf69ff661
#
_entry.id   14d8a02ae21ea95e85edf66bf69ff661
#
_cell.length_a   1.000
_cell.length_b   1.000
_cell.length_c   1.000
_cell.angle_alpha   90.00
_cell.angle_beta   90.00
_cell.angle_gamma   90.00
#
_symmetry.space_group_name_H-M   'P 1'
#
loop_
_entity.id
_entity.type
_entity.pdbx_description
1 polymer ?
#
loop_
_entity_poly.entity_id
_entity_poly.type
_entity_poly.pdbx_seq_one_letter_code
_entity_poly.pdbx_strand_id
1 'polypeptide(L)'
;MKHLRKKKMNINDAAYIAGLFDGEGSLQYKKGWEKKKKHTGEGYRKTHAWRINMEIAMTDEGVINWVHETLKVGSVIKRNVKGLNKAGGKYKTQWRWRCSFRDALYVCKLLWPYAQVKLHKIEQIIDHYEPRAQELGDNVVDLETEREYRKQWPFK
;
A
#
# COMPACT_ATOMS: atom_id res chain seq x y z
N MET A 1 4.27 30.21 -8.69
CA MET A 1 4.16 28.73 -8.54
C MET A 1 2.72 28.35 -8.80
N LYS A 2 2.48 27.60 -9.88
CA LYS A 2 1.15 27.06 -10.15
C LYS A 2 0.87 25.97 -9.12
N HIS A 3 -0.03 26.21 -8.18
CA HIS A 3 -0.60 25.16 -7.36
C HIS A 3 -1.30 24.18 -8.29
N LEU A 4 -0.64 23.08 -8.64
CA LEU A 4 -1.26 21.93 -9.25
C LEU A 4 -2.35 21.46 -8.29
N ARG A 5 -3.59 21.83 -8.55
CA ARG A 5 -4.75 21.22 -7.89
C ARG A 5 -4.61 19.74 -8.08
N LYS A 6 -4.33 19.00 -7.00
CA LYS A 6 -4.34 17.52 -7.04
C LYS A 6 -5.71 17.12 -7.58
N LYS A 7 -5.75 16.60 -8.79
CA LYS A 7 -6.99 16.11 -9.39
C LYS A 7 -7.58 15.08 -8.42
N LYS A 8 -8.77 15.34 -7.93
CA LYS A 8 -9.46 14.45 -7.00
C LYS A 8 -9.60 13.07 -7.67
N MET A 9 -9.18 12.00 -7.00
CA MET A 9 -9.31 10.65 -7.51
C MET A 9 -10.79 10.29 -7.70
N ASN A 10 -11.10 9.61 -8.80
CA ASN A 10 -12.44 9.09 -9.02
C ASN A 10 -12.71 7.92 -8.04
N ILE A 11 -13.90 7.92 -7.46
CA ILE A 11 -14.35 6.85 -6.54
C ILE A 11 -14.30 5.48 -7.23
N ASN A 12 -14.70 5.40 -8.50
CA ASN A 12 -14.67 4.17 -9.28
C ASN A 12 -13.24 3.62 -9.45
N ASP A 13 -12.25 4.51 -9.65
CA ASP A 13 -10.85 4.13 -9.77
C ASP A 13 -10.33 3.59 -8.42
N ALA A 14 -10.68 4.23 -7.32
CA ALA A 14 -10.32 3.77 -5.99
C ALA A 14 -10.93 2.39 -5.68
N ALA A 15 -12.20 2.18 -6.01
CA ALA A 15 -12.87 0.90 -5.83
C ALA A 15 -12.26 -0.20 -6.70
N TYR A 16 -11.93 0.10 -7.95
CA TYR A 16 -11.26 -0.84 -8.85
C TYR A 16 -9.88 -1.24 -8.33
N ILE A 17 -9.07 -0.27 -7.91
CA ILE A 17 -7.73 -0.53 -7.36
C ILE A 17 -7.84 -1.35 -6.06
N ALA A 18 -8.84 -1.08 -5.22
CA ALA A 18 -9.08 -1.87 -4.01
C ALA A 18 -9.38 -3.34 -4.32
N GLY A 19 -10.24 -3.60 -5.31
CA GLY A 19 -10.53 -4.96 -5.76
C GLY A 19 -9.31 -5.65 -6.39
N LEU A 20 -8.54 -4.91 -7.19
CA LEU A 20 -7.29 -5.40 -7.76
C LEU A 20 -6.27 -5.73 -6.66
N PHE A 21 -6.15 -4.88 -5.67
CA PHE A 21 -5.27 -5.10 -4.52
C PHE A 21 -5.72 -6.29 -3.66
N ASP A 22 -7.02 -6.47 -3.47
CA ASP A 22 -7.55 -7.64 -2.77
C ASP A 22 -7.18 -8.95 -3.47
N GLY A 23 -7.20 -8.98 -4.80
CA GLY A 23 -6.86 -10.17 -5.60
C GLY A 23 -5.35 -10.38 -5.78
N GLU A 24 -4.64 -9.39 -6.28
CA GLU A 24 -3.26 -9.48 -6.76
C GLU A 24 -2.24 -8.74 -5.87
N GLY A 25 -2.71 -7.95 -4.92
CA GLY A 25 -1.86 -7.15 -4.07
C GLY A 25 -1.22 -7.95 -2.94
N SER A 26 -0.10 -7.45 -2.46
CA SER A 26 0.51 -7.87 -1.21
C SER A 26 0.81 -6.69 -0.31
N LEU A 27 0.73 -6.92 0.99
CA LEU A 27 1.00 -5.92 1.99
C LEU A 27 1.91 -6.53 3.06
N GLN A 28 3.05 -5.87 3.28
CA GLN A 28 3.99 -6.22 4.31
C GLN A 28 3.90 -5.23 5.47
N TYR A 29 3.58 -5.76 6.64
CA TYR A 29 3.60 -5.02 7.89
C TYR A 29 4.29 -5.87 8.94
N LYS A 30 5.54 -5.59 9.19
CA LYS A 30 6.32 -6.33 10.20
C LYS A 30 7.43 -5.50 10.79
N LYS A 31 7.74 -5.79 12.05
CA LYS A 31 8.91 -5.27 12.74
C LYS A 31 10.05 -6.27 12.63
N GLY A 32 11.23 -5.79 12.32
CA GLY A 32 12.41 -6.64 12.17
C GLY A 32 13.70 -5.89 12.46
N TRP A 33 14.77 -6.65 12.59
CA TRP A 33 16.10 -6.09 12.72
C TRP A 33 16.61 -5.58 11.38
N GLU A 34 17.15 -4.37 11.40
CA GLU A 34 17.77 -3.76 10.25
C GLU A 34 19.21 -3.35 10.59
N LYS A 35 20.13 -3.63 9.68
CA LYS A 35 21.50 -3.14 9.75
C LYS A 35 21.55 -1.73 9.17
N LYS A 36 21.92 -0.75 9.98
CA LYS A 36 22.17 0.63 9.53
C LYS A 36 23.63 0.99 9.74
N LYS A 37 24.21 1.71 8.78
CA LYS A 37 25.56 2.27 8.95
C LYS A 37 25.57 3.19 10.17
N LYS A 38 26.62 3.11 10.97
CA LYS A 38 26.78 4.04 12.11
C LYS A 38 26.98 5.46 11.60
N HIS A 39 26.45 6.43 12.30
CA HIS A 39 26.64 7.84 11.97
C HIS A 39 28.07 8.31 12.30
N THR A 40 28.69 7.70 13.29
CA THR A 40 30.06 7.98 13.76
C THR A 40 30.85 6.68 13.84
N GLY A 41 32.08 6.69 13.29
CA GLY A 41 32.96 5.52 13.28
C GLY A 41 32.60 4.49 12.20
N GLU A 42 33.40 3.43 12.12
CA GLU A 42 33.18 2.35 11.15
C GLU A 42 32.20 1.31 11.68
N GLY A 43 31.52 0.66 10.74
CA GLY A 43 30.64 -0.48 11.00
C GLY A 43 29.16 -0.18 10.97
N TYR A 44 28.37 -1.17 11.38
CA TYR A 44 26.92 -1.16 11.33
C TYR A 44 26.33 -1.33 12.73
N ARG A 45 25.19 -0.69 12.96
CA ARG A 45 24.33 -0.94 14.10
C ARG A 45 23.11 -1.76 13.70
N LYS A 46 22.66 -2.64 14.56
CA LYS A 46 21.35 -3.28 14.43
C LYS A 46 20.30 -2.43 15.12
N THR A 47 19.24 -2.15 14.45
CA THR A 47 18.09 -1.43 15.01
C THR A 47 16.78 -2.10 14.61
N HIS A 48 15.78 -2.05 15.46
CA HIS A 48 14.43 -2.46 15.09
C HIS A 48 13.83 -1.41 14.18
N ALA A 49 13.30 -1.86 13.05
CA ALA A 49 12.58 -1.00 12.10
C ALA A 49 11.31 -1.69 11.62
N TRP A 50 10.28 -0.91 11.38
CA TRP A 50 9.08 -1.37 10.69
C TRP A 50 9.32 -1.46 9.19
N ARG A 51 8.83 -2.52 8.59
CA ARG A 51 8.77 -2.68 7.13
C ARG A 51 7.30 -2.61 6.73
N ILE A 52 6.97 -1.54 6.05
CA ILE A 52 5.62 -1.24 5.60
C ILE A 52 5.68 -1.02 4.10
N ASN A 53 5.18 -1.99 3.33
CA ASN A 53 5.22 -1.96 1.87
C ASN A 53 3.89 -2.47 1.34
N MET A 54 3.44 -1.85 0.26
CA MET A 54 2.35 -2.34 -0.58
C MET A 54 2.86 -2.61 -1.98
N GLU A 55 2.38 -3.67 -2.60
CA GLU A 55 2.80 -4.08 -3.94
C GLU A 55 1.61 -4.68 -4.69
N ILE A 56 1.49 -4.37 -5.98
CA ILE A 56 0.65 -5.08 -6.94
C ILE A 56 1.58 -5.58 -8.04
N ALA A 57 1.57 -6.88 -8.31
CA ALA A 57 2.41 -7.51 -9.31
C ALA A 57 1.56 -8.25 -10.34
N MET A 58 1.75 -7.92 -11.60
CA MET A 58 1.01 -8.50 -12.73
C MET A 58 1.91 -8.64 -13.95
N THR A 59 1.45 -9.44 -14.91
CA THR A 59 2.07 -9.50 -16.24
C THR A 59 1.52 -8.43 -17.20
N ASP A 60 0.48 -7.72 -16.82
CA ASP A 60 -0.10 -6.63 -17.59
C ASP A 60 0.56 -5.30 -17.22
N GLU A 61 1.39 -4.80 -18.13
CA GLU A 61 2.11 -3.54 -17.97
C GLU A 61 1.15 -2.34 -17.93
N GLY A 62 0.13 -2.37 -18.78
CA GLY A 62 -0.82 -1.25 -18.92
C GLY A 62 -1.58 -0.99 -17.62
N VAL A 63 -2.06 -2.05 -16.96
CA VAL A 63 -2.76 -1.95 -15.70
C VAL A 63 -1.85 -1.42 -14.59
N ILE A 64 -0.62 -1.91 -14.50
CA ILE A 64 0.33 -1.46 -13.48
C ILE A 64 0.72 0.02 -13.66
N ASN A 65 0.95 0.46 -14.90
CA ASN A 65 1.22 1.87 -15.19
C ASN A 65 0.00 2.74 -14.87
N TRP A 66 -1.20 2.29 -15.21
CA TRP A 66 -2.43 3.00 -14.88
C TRP A 66 -2.62 3.15 -13.36
N VAL A 67 -2.34 2.11 -12.57
CA VAL A 67 -2.36 2.18 -11.09
C VAL A 67 -1.41 3.27 -10.58
N HIS A 68 -0.17 3.30 -11.09
CA HIS A 68 0.82 4.30 -10.71
C HIS A 68 0.38 5.72 -11.08
N GLU A 69 -0.12 5.91 -12.28
CA GLU A 69 -0.61 7.21 -12.77
C GLU A 69 -1.82 7.72 -11.99
N THR A 70 -2.68 6.80 -11.57
CA THR A 70 -3.89 7.10 -10.80
C THR A 70 -3.58 7.44 -9.36
N LEU A 71 -2.76 6.63 -8.69
CA LEU A 71 -2.37 6.83 -7.29
C LEU A 71 -1.34 7.95 -7.11
N LYS A 72 -0.49 8.20 -8.11
CA LYS A 72 0.58 9.22 -8.12
C LYS A 72 1.61 9.07 -6.99
N VAL A 73 1.71 7.90 -6.42
CA VAL A 73 2.71 7.52 -5.42
C VAL A 73 3.29 6.15 -5.75
N GLY A 74 4.47 5.87 -5.21
CA GLY A 74 5.19 4.63 -5.46
C GLY A 74 6.00 4.64 -6.75
N SER A 75 6.39 3.47 -7.17
CA SER A 75 7.19 3.24 -8.39
C SER A 75 6.76 1.98 -9.11
N VAL A 76 7.04 1.93 -10.41
CA VAL A 76 6.84 0.74 -11.24
C VAL A 76 8.18 0.10 -11.53
N ILE A 77 8.28 -1.19 -11.29
CA ILE A 77 9.50 -1.99 -11.46
C ILE A 77 9.19 -3.13 -12.42
N LYS A 78 10.01 -3.26 -13.47
CA LYS A 78 10.01 -4.41 -14.38
C LYS A 78 10.84 -5.53 -13.77
N ARG A 79 10.30 -6.74 -13.73
CA ARG A 79 10.99 -7.93 -13.27
C ARG A 79 10.98 -9.03 -14.33
N ASN A 80 12.14 -9.36 -14.86
CA ASN A 80 12.32 -10.53 -15.68
C ASN A 80 12.60 -11.75 -14.79
N VAL A 81 11.69 -12.72 -14.81
CA VAL A 81 11.84 -13.97 -14.07
C VAL A 81 12.74 -14.89 -14.86
N LYS A 82 13.88 -15.28 -14.29
CA LYS A 82 14.82 -16.23 -14.91
C LYS A 82 14.30 -17.66 -14.78
N GLY A 83 14.68 -18.50 -15.73
CA GLY A 83 14.34 -19.92 -15.74
C GLY A 83 13.15 -20.25 -16.64
N LEU A 84 12.79 -21.54 -16.62
CA LEU A 84 11.69 -22.08 -17.39
C LEU A 84 10.54 -22.46 -16.43
N ASN A 85 9.31 -22.30 -16.90
CA ASN A 85 8.14 -22.75 -16.19
C ASN A 85 8.01 -24.30 -16.26
N LYS A 86 7.05 -24.88 -15.53
CA LYS A 86 6.84 -26.34 -15.51
C LYS A 86 6.54 -26.95 -16.88
N ALA A 87 6.07 -26.15 -17.84
CA ALA A 87 5.81 -26.56 -19.21
C ALA A 87 7.01 -26.35 -20.16
N GLY A 88 8.17 -25.94 -19.64
CA GLY A 88 9.41 -25.71 -20.42
C GLY A 88 9.46 -24.35 -21.15
N GLY A 89 8.50 -23.48 -20.98
CA GLY A 89 8.48 -22.14 -21.55
C GLY A 89 9.10 -21.09 -20.64
N LYS A 90 9.48 -19.95 -21.22
CA LYS A 90 9.96 -18.80 -20.44
C LYS A 90 8.82 -18.18 -19.61
N TYR A 91 9.15 -17.74 -18.40
CA TYR A 91 8.22 -16.95 -17.62
C TYR A 91 7.92 -15.61 -18.30
N LYS A 92 6.68 -15.15 -18.22
CA LYS A 92 6.31 -13.80 -18.65
C LYS A 92 6.97 -12.76 -17.76
N THR A 93 7.35 -11.62 -18.35
CA THR A 93 7.80 -10.45 -17.58
C THR A 93 6.73 -10.00 -16.63
N GLN A 94 7.10 -9.74 -15.38
CA GLN A 94 6.22 -9.17 -14.38
C GLN A 94 6.47 -7.67 -14.22
N TRP A 95 5.41 -6.94 -14.03
CA TRP A 95 5.42 -5.53 -13.70
C TRP A 95 4.90 -5.37 -12.28
N ARG A 96 5.55 -4.52 -11.48
CA ARG A 96 5.22 -4.32 -10.08
C ARG A 96 5.09 -2.85 -9.78
N TRP A 97 3.93 -2.45 -9.32
CA TRP A 97 3.77 -1.20 -8.61
C TRP A 97 4.06 -1.42 -7.13
N ARG A 98 4.83 -0.53 -6.52
CA ARG A 98 5.21 -0.64 -5.11
C ARG A 98 5.27 0.72 -4.46
N CYS A 99 4.77 0.81 -3.22
CA CYS A 99 4.97 1.96 -2.35
C CYS A 99 5.29 1.54 -0.92
N SER A 100 5.79 2.46 -0.11
CA SER A 100 6.29 2.17 1.22
C SER A 100 5.96 3.28 2.20
N PHE A 101 5.90 2.93 3.49
CA PHE A 101 5.77 3.86 4.61
C PHE A 101 4.56 4.81 4.46
N ARG A 102 4.78 6.12 4.46
CA ARG A 102 3.69 7.10 4.40
C ARG A 102 2.92 7.09 3.09
N ASP A 103 3.54 6.71 2.00
CA ASP A 103 2.84 6.50 0.73
C ASP A 103 1.90 5.29 0.83
N ALA A 104 2.33 4.23 1.53
CA ALA A 104 1.46 3.09 1.82
C ALA A 104 0.29 3.48 2.73
N LEU A 105 0.51 4.33 3.73
CA LEU A 105 -0.58 4.89 4.54
C LEU A 105 -1.59 5.64 3.67
N TYR A 106 -1.12 6.51 2.80
CA TYR A 106 -1.99 7.27 1.88
C TYR A 106 -2.85 6.34 1.03
N VAL A 107 -2.25 5.32 0.42
CA VAL A 107 -2.97 4.33 -0.39
C VAL A 107 -3.92 3.50 0.46
N CYS A 108 -3.51 3.06 1.64
CA CYS A 108 -4.39 2.35 2.58
C CYS A 108 -5.66 3.15 2.90
N LYS A 109 -5.53 4.43 3.13
CA LYS A 109 -6.67 5.31 3.39
C LYS A 109 -7.60 5.44 2.17
N LEU A 110 -7.05 5.47 0.96
CA LEU A 110 -7.85 5.49 -0.27
C LEU A 110 -8.62 4.18 -0.49
N LEU A 111 -7.98 3.04 -0.21
CA LEU A 111 -8.55 1.72 -0.48
C LEU A 111 -9.45 1.21 0.64
N TRP A 112 -9.26 1.71 1.86
CA TRP A 112 -9.94 1.22 3.05
C TRP A 112 -11.47 1.13 2.94
N PRO A 113 -12.18 2.10 2.33
CA PRO A 113 -13.64 2.03 2.19
C PRO A 113 -14.13 0.86 1.31
N TYR A 114 -13.28 0.36 0.41
CA TYR A 114 -13.66 -0.60 -0.65
C TYR A 114 -13.00 -1.96 -0.50
N ALA A 115 -11.88 -2.06 0.20
CA ALA A 115 -11.16 -3.32 0.41
C ALA A 115 -11.99 -4.29 1.27
N GLN A 116 -11.87 -5.58 0.97
CA GLN A 116 -12.56 -6.65 1.68
C GLN A 116 -11.54 -7.68 2.23
N VAL A 117 -10.82 -8.34 1.35
CA VAL A 117 -9.93 -9.46 1.71
C VAL A 117 -8.75 -8.99 2.57
N LYS A 118 -8.16 -7.86 2.22
CA LYS A 118 -6.97 -7.32 2.90
C LYS A 118 -7.28 -6.19 3.88
N LEU A 119 -8.55 -5.99 4.20
CA LEU A 119 -9.00 -4.89 5.05
C LEU A 119 -8.27 -4.85 6.41
N HIS A 120 -8.14 -5.98 7.09
CA HIS A 120 -7.46 -6.05 8.39
C HIS A 120 -5.99 -5.61 8.34
N LYS A 121 -5.27 -5.92 7.24
CA LYS A 121 -3.88 -5.47 7.06
C LYS A 121 -3.79 -3.98 6.75
N ILE A 122 -4.74 -3.47 5.97
CA ILE A 122 -4.87 -2.04 5.69
C ILE A 122 -5.11 -1.28 7.00
N GLU A 123 -6.01 -1.76 7.84
CA GLU A 123 -6.30 -1.17 9.15
C GLU A 123 -5.07 -1.19 10.08
N GLN A 124 -4.26 -2.25 10.07
CA GLN A 124 -3.02 -2.31 10.84
C GLN A 124 -2.05 -1.17 10.47
N ILE A 125 -1.94 -0.83 9.19
CA ILE A 125 -1.10 0.28 8.75
C ILE A 125 -1.69 1.62 9.15
N ILE A 126 -2.99 1.81 8.99
CA ILE A 126 -3.66 3.04 9.39
C ILE A 126 -3.47 3.25 10.90
N ASP A 127 -3.71 2.23 11.71
CA ASP A 127 -3.58 2.29 13.16
C ASP A 127 -2.11 2.49 13.61
N HIS A 128 -1.14 2.03 12.83
CA HIS A 128 0.27 2.27 13.11
C HIS A 128 0.65 3.76 13.04
N TYR A 129 0.13 4.48 12.06
CA TYR A 129 0.43 5.90 11.87
C TYR A 129 -0.56 6.84 12.54
N GLU A 130 -1.80 6.40 12.68
CA GLU A 130 -2.91 7.16 13.24
C GLU A 130 -3.64 6.28 14.29
N PRO A 131 -3.00 6.04 15.45
CA PRO A 131 -3.60 5.23 16.49
C PRO A 131 -4.95 5.83 16.86
N ARG A 132 -5.95 4.99 16.95
CA ARG A 132 -7.24 5.42 17.52
C ARG A 132 -6.99 5.83 18.96
N ALA A 133 -7.47 7.01 19.35
CA ALA A 133 -7.39 7.43 20.73
C ALA A 133 -8.12 6.39 21.59
N GLN A 134 -7.38 5.70 22.45
CA GLN A 134 -7.93 4.74 23.42
C GLN A 134 -8.80 5.41 24.49
N GLU A 135 -8.98 6.72 24.40
CA GLU A 135 -9.66 7.55 25.39
C GLU A 135 -11.19 7.58 25.26
N LEU A 136 -11.78 6.95 24.29
CA LEU A 136 -13.22 6.79 24.26
C LEU A 136 -13.56 5.53 25.03
N GLY A 137 -13.57 5.68 26.36
CA GLY A 137 -14.09 4.65 27.26
C GLY A 137 -15.44 4.14 26.78
N ASP A 138 -15.63 2.81 26.85
CA ASP A 138 -16.86 2.03 26.70
C ASP A 138 -17.78 2.28 25.48
N ASN A 139 -17.43 3.16 24.57
CA ASN A 139 -18.16 3.30 23.32
C ASN A 139 -17.54 2.36 22.29
N VAL A 140 -18.20 1.23 22.10
CA VAL A 140 -18.00 0.35 20.95
C VAL A 140 -18.22 1.20 19.70
N VAL A 141 -17.12 1.64 19.05
CA VAL A 141 -17.21 2.29 17.75
C VAL A 141 -17.66 1.21 16.79
N ASP A 142 -18.86 1.33 16.27
CA ASP A 142 -19.33 0.48 15.20
C ASP A 142 -18.42 0.68 13.98
N LEU A 143 -17.65 -0.37 13.65
CA LEU A 143 -16.69 -0.35 12.55
C LEU A 143 -17.35 -0.03 11.20
N GLU A 144 -18.63 -0.38 11.04
CA GLU A 144 -19.38 -0.05 9.84
C GLU A 144 -19.67 1.44 9.75
N THR A 145 -20.09 2.06 10.84
CA THR A 145 -20.32 3.52 10.91
C THR A 145 -19.04 4.29 10.66
N GLU A 146 -17.90 3.87 11.23
CA GLU A 146 -16.61 4.51 10.97
C GLU A 146 -16.17 4.31 9.52
N ARG A 147 -16.42 3.12 8.95
CA ARG A 147 -16.13 2.84 7.55
C ARG A 147 -16.92 3.72 6.59
N GLU A 148 -18.22 3.92 6.84
CA GLU A 148 -19.05 4.84 6.08
C GLU A 148 -18.58 6.30 6.21
N TYR A 149 -18.19 6.72 7.41
CA TYR A 149 -17.61 8.04 7.63
C TYR A 149 -16.32 8.23 6.83
N ARG A 150 -15.42 7.26 6.83
CA ARG A 150 -14.15 7.31 6.08
C ARG A 150 -14.31 7.21 4.57
N LYS A 151 -15.41 6.66 4.06
CA LYS A 151 -15.70 6.67 2.60
C LYS A 151 -15.69 8.09 2.01
N GLN A 152 -16.05 9.08 2.79
CA GLN A 152 -16.09 10.47 2.35
C GLN A 152 -14.74 11.19 2.54
N TRP A 153 -13.85 10.62 3.34
CA TRP A 153 -12.69 11.33 3.83
C TRP A 153 -11.57 11.60 2.81
N PRO A 154 -11.18 10.69 1.92
CA PRO A 154 -10.17 11.01 0.91
C PRO A 154 -10.63 12.03 -0.13
N PHE A 155 -11.92 12.31 -0.17
CA PHE A 155 -12.57 13.08 -1.23
C PHE A 155 -13.18 14.41 -0.77
N LYS A 156 -12.98 14.77 0.50
CA LYS A 156 -13.37 16.09 1.03
C LYS A 156 -12.30 17.16 0.86
#